data_3b34266f2b1c47f48fd964eb25bc5b87
#
_entry.id   3b34266f2b1c47f48fd964eb25bc5b87
#
_cell.length_a   1.000
_cell.length_b   1.000
_cell.length_c   1.000
_cell.angle_alpha   90.00
_cell.angle_beta   90.00
_cell.angle_gamma   90.00
#
_symmetry.space_group_name_H-M   'P 1'
#
loop_
_entity.id
_entity.type
_entity.pdbx_description
1 polymer ?
#
loop_
_entity_poly.entity_id
_entity_poly.type
_entity_poly.pdbx_seq_one_letter_code
_entity_poly.pdbx_strand_id
1 'polypeptide(L)'
;MITPARCMLYLIIAIQPINCQQNKTGIHKLQSLYYQNRKTPLLEKLTVLNGIDVLLEKKLHFIQSRKIALVTNHSGIDRNGIPNYIRLMETDSVELKVIFSPEHGLFGEAADGQKINYNEIKELPKVVSLYGGTRKPTAEMLSGVNLIIYDIQDIGARFYTYITTLGLVMEAGAELNIP
;
A
#
# COMPACT_ATOMS: atom_id res chain seq x y z
N MET A 1 -45.15 -28.54 -1.20
CA MET A 1 -43.77 -28.24 -1.69
C MET A 1 -43.45 -26.81 -1.33
N ILE A 2 -42.71 -26.62 -0.25
CA ILE A 2 -42.33 -25.29 0.27
C ILE A 2 -40.84 -25.12 0.03
N THR A 3 -40.50 -24.13 -0.79
CA THR A 3 -39.11 -23.75 -1.07
C THR A 3 -38.59 -22.87 0.07
N PRO A 4 -37.39 -23.09 0.63
CA PRO A 4 -36.84 -22.24 1.67
C PRO A 4 -36.23 -20.98 1.05
N ALA A 5 -36.72 -19.82 1.51
CA ALA A 5 -36.16 -18.51 1.25
C ALA A 5 -34.76 -18.40 1.87
N ARG A 6 -33.75 -18.09 1.04
CA ARG A 6 -32.41 -17.74 1.49
C ARG A 6 -32.45 -16.37 2.17
N CYS A 7 -32.31 -16.38 3.48
CA CYS A 7 -32.11 -15.17 4.27
C CYS A 7 -30.66 -14.69 4.04
N MET A 8 -30.50 -13.62 3.28
CA MET A 8 -29.22 -12.96 3.06
C MET A 8 -28.99 -11.97 4.20
N LEU A 9 -28.18 -12.36 5.17
CA LEU A 9 -27.82 -11.51 6.30
C LEU A 9 -26.76 -10.49 5.83
N TYR A 10 -27.17 -9.24 5.61
CA TYR A 10 -26.25 -8.13 5.44
C TYR A 10 -25.71 -7.70 6.80
N LEU A 11 -24.45 -7.98 7.05
CA LEU A 11 -23.76 -7.48 8.23
C LEU A 11 -23.37 -6.01 7.98
N ILE A 12 -24.17 -5.08 8.49
CA ILE A 12 -23.81 -3.66 8.52
C ILE A 12 -22.84 -3.47 9.69
N ILE A 13 -21.55 -3.32 9.38
CA ILE A 13 -20.56 -2.90 10.37
C ILE A 13 -20.69 -1.39 10.53
N ALA A 14 -21.32 -0.97 11.63
CA ALA A 14 -21.33 0.43 12.05
C ALA A 14 -19.90 0.84 12.46
N ILE A 15 -19.26 1.68 11.65
CA ILE A 15 -17.98 2.31 12.01
C ILE A 15 -18.30 3.45 12.97
N GLN A 16 -18.01 3.25 14.26
CA GLN A 16 -18.05 4.34 15.23
C GLN A 16 -16.79 5.20 15.09
N PRO A 17 -16.88 6.54 15.25
CA PRO A 17 -15.70 7.40 15.19
C PRO A 17 -14.75 7.08 16.34
N ILE A 18 -13.51 6.71 15.99
CA ILE A 18 -12.47 6.39 16.96
C ILE A 18 -11.88 7.73 17.46
N ASN A 19 -12.09 7.99 18.74
CA ASN A 19 -11.48 9.12 19.46
C ASN A 19 -9.97 8.88 19.60
N CYS A 20 -9.17 9.76 19.02
CA CYS A 20 -7.72 9.65 18.91
C CYS A 20 -7.05 10.05 20.24
N GLN A 21 -6.62 9.07 21.04
CA GLN A 21 -5.61 9.29 22.10
C GLN A 21 -4.46 8.29 21.97
N GLN A 22 -3.33 8.86 21.58
CA GLN A 22 -1.93 8.54 21.91
C GLN A 22 -1.41 7.10 21.81
N ASN A 23 -0.28 6.99 21.12
CA ASN A 23 0.85 6.05 21.25
C ASN A 23 0.93 4.95 20.18
N LYS A 24 2.17 4.49 20.00
CA LYS A 24 2.66 3.31 19.24
C LYS A 24 1.71 2.10 19.16
N THR A 25 0.63 2.12 19.93
CA THR A 25 -0.52 1.22 19.88
C THR A 25 -1.37 1.31 18.62
N GLY A 26 -1.28 2.37 17.82
CA GLY A 26 -2.10 2.51 16.60
C GLY A 26 -1.71 1.52 15.51
N ILE A 27 -0.42 1.37 15.24
CA ILE A 27 0.08 0.41 14.23
C ILE A 27 -0.25 -1.01 14.68
N HIS A 28 -0.02 -1.35 15.94
CA HIS A 28 -0.39 -2.65 16.50
C HIS A 28 -1.89 -2.90 16.46
N LYS A 29 -2.72 -1.87 16.60
CA LYS A 29 -4.18 -1.99 16.53
C LYS A 29 -4.66 -2.20 15.09
N LEU A 30 -4.09 -1.51 14.10
CA LEU A 30 -4.35 -1.75 12.68
C LEU A 30 -3.89 -3.16 12.28
N GLN A 31 -2.74 -3.60 12.75
CA GLN A 31 -2.27 -4.98 12.56
C GLN A 31 -3.24 -5.98 13.19
N SER A 32 -3.68 -5.77 14.42
CA SER A 32 -4.61 -6.70 15.09
C SER A 32 -5.95 -6.80 14.39
N LEU A 33 -6.51 -5.69 13.91
CA LEU A 33 -7.76 -5.67 13.15
C LEU A 33 -7.60 -6.38 11.79
N TYR A 34 -6.46 -6.18 11.14
CA TYR A 34 -6.14 -6.85 9.88
C TYR A 34 -5.96 -8.36 10.05
N TYR A 35 -5.29 -8.80 11.13
CA TYR A 35 -5.09 -10.22 11.45
C TYR A 35 -6.35 -10.92 11.95
N GLN A 36 -7.22 -10.24 12.71
CA GLN A 36 -8.44 -10.87 13.24
C GLN A 36 -9.44 -11.25 12.15
N ASN A 37 -9.45 -10.54 11.02
CA ASN A 37 -10.40 -10.78 9.94
C ASN A 37 -9.94 -11.80 8.88
N ARG A 38 -8.71 -12.34 8.98
CA ARG A 38 -8.14 -13.24 7.96
C ARG A 38 -7.61 -14.57 8.50
N LYS A 39 -8.25 -15.17 9.49
CA LYS A 39 -7.97 -16.59 9.83
C LYS A 39 -8.62 -17.49 8.79
N THR A 40 -8.01 -17.64 7.62
CA THR A 40 -8.32 -18.75 6.72
C THR A 40 -7.21 -19.80 6.85
N PRO A 41 -7.56 -21.06 7.15
CA PRO A 41 -6.60 -22.15 7.36
C PRO A 41 -5.77 -22.54 6.13
N LEU A 42 -6.05 -21.95 4.96
CA LEU A 42 -5.38 -22.28 3.69
C LEU A 42 -4.00 -21.60 3.49
N LEU A 43 -3.66 -20.58 4.29
CA LEU A 43 -2.42 -19.82 4.10
C LEU A 43 -1.17 -20.46 4.73
N GLU A 44 -1.30 -21.44 5.61
CA GLU A 44 -0.15 -22.14 6.23
C GLU A 44 0.68 -22.99 5.26
N LYS A 45 0.21 -23.19 4.02
CA LYS A 45 0.86 -24.09 3.05
C LYS A 45 1.43 -23.42 1.81
N LEU A 46 1.28 -22.12 1.63
CA LEU A 46 1.82 -21.43 0.46
C LEU A 46 3.25 -20.94 0.76
N THR A 47 4.21 -21.65 0.21
CA THR A 47 5.64 -21.31 0.23
C THR A 47 6.02 -20.20 -0.75
N VAL A 48 5.04 -19.54 -1.37
CA VAL A 48 5.27 -18.45 -2.33
C VAL A 48 5.62 -17.18 -1.55
N LEU A 49 6.78 -16.59 -1.88
CA LEU A 49 7.22 -15.30 -1.36
C LEU A 49 6.78 -14.21 -2.31
N ASN A 50 6.12 -13.19 -1.79
CA ASN A 50 5.83 -11.98 -2.55
C ASN A 50 7.10 -11.13 -2.73
N GLY A 51 7.06 -10.11 -3.60
CA GLY A 51 8.21 -9.26 -3.86
C GLY A 51 8.79 -8.63 -2.60
N ILE A 52 7.93 -8.11 -1.71
CA ILE A 52 8.36 -7.52 -0.43
C ILE A 52 9.02 -8.56 0.49
N ASP A 53 8.55 -9.81 0.55
CA ASP A 53 9.19 -10.87 1.34
C ASP A 53 10.61 -11.13 0.84
N VAL A 54 10.77 -11.27 -0.48
CA VAL A 54 12.09 -11.49 -1.09
C VAL A 54 13.01 -10.32 -0.86
N LEU A 55 12.49 -9.09 -0.97
CA LEU A 55 13.25 -7.87 -0.76
C LEU A 55 13.81 -7.82 0.67
N LEU A 56 12.97 -8.03 1.66
CA LEU A 56 13.35 -7.92 3.07
C LEU A 56 14.21 -9.11 3.55
N GLU A 57 13.90 -10.34 3.11
CA GLU A 57 14.61 -11.53 3.59
C GLU A 57 15.92 -11.82 2.85
N LYS A 58 15.97 -11.53 1.55
CA LYS A 58 17.08 -11.96 0.69
C LYS A 58 17.83 -10.82 0.02
N LYS A 59 17.23 -9.64 -0.06
CA LYS A 59 17.72 -8.51 -0.85
C LYS A 59 17.74 -7.19 -0.07
N LEU A 60 17.73 -7.24 1.25
CA LEU A 60 17.73 -6.07 2.12
C LEU A 60 18.87 -5.08 1.81
N HIS A 61 20.01 -5.58 1.37
CA HIS A 61 21.16 -4.76 1.02
C HIS A 61 20.91 -3.74 -0.12
N PHE A 62 19.88 -3.96 -0.96
CA PHE A 62 19.50 -2.99 -1.99
C PHE A 62 18.81 -1.76 -1.42
N ILE A 63 18.14 -1.90 -0.28
CA ILE A 63 17.35 -0.84 0.32
C ILE A 63 17.91 -0.32 1.63
N GLN A 64 18.92 -0.98 2.18
CA GLN A 64 19.54 -0.60 3.44
C GLN A 64 20.11 0.81 3.37
N SER A 65 19.84 1.62 4.38
CA SER A 65 20.23 3.04 4.48
C SER A 65 19.67 3.93 3.35
N ARG A 66 18.60 3.48 2.69
CA ARG A 66 17.93 4.26 1.65
C ARG A 66 16.76 5.07 2.19
N LYS A 67 16.52 6.20 1.54
CA LYS A 67 15.33 7.05 1.69
C LYS A 67 14.39 6.75 0.54
N ILE A 68 13.32 6.05 0.82
CA ILE A 68 12.50 5.37 -0.17
C ILE A 68 11.22 6.16 -0.47
N ALA A 69 10.91 6.28 -1.76
CA ALA A 69 9.56 6.51 -2.25
C ALA A 69 8.95 5.17 -2.64
N LEU A 70 7.80 4.82 -2.09
CA LEU A 70 7.08 3.60 -2.41
C LEU A 70 5.85 3.92 -3.26
N VAL A 71 5.74 3.32 -4.44
CA VAL A 71 4.52 3.37 -5.25
C VAL A 71 3.77 2.07 -5.03
N THR A 72 2.60 2.14 -4.41
CA THR A 72 1.84 0.95 -4.01
C THR A 72 0.35 1.22 -3.85
N ASN A 73 -0.41 0.15 -3.69
CA ASN A 73 -1.82 0.13 -3.32
C ASN A 73 -2.12 -1.08 -2.42
N HIS A 74 -3.39 -1.39 -2.22
CA HIS A 74 -3.86 -2.50 -1.40
C HIS A 74 -3.38 -3.89 -1.85
N SER A 75 -2.87 -4.04 -3.07
CA SER A 75 -2.34 -5.31 -3.59
C SER A 75 -0.88 -5.58 -3.17
N GLY A 76 -0.16 -4.55 -2.74
CA GLY A 76 1.22 -4.66 -2.24
C GLY A 76 1.25 -5.21 -0.82
N ILE A 77 1.27 -6.54 -0.68
CA ILE A 77 1.22 -7.25 0.60
C ILE A 77 2.30 -8.32 0.69
N ASP A 78 2.73 -8.64 1.91
CA ASP A 78 3.61 -9.78 2.18
C ASP A 78 2.82 -11.11 2.15
N ARG A 79 3.51 -12.26 2.34
CA ARG A 79 2.91 -13.61 2.40
C ARG A 79 1.85 -13.75 3.49
N ASN A 80 1.88 -12.94 4.52
CA ASN A 80 0.94 -12.93 5.63
C ASN A 80 -0.22 -11.95 5.39
N GLY A 81 -0.20 -11.23 4.27
CA GLY A 81 -1.15 -10.21 3.90
C GLY A 81 -0.91 -8.87 4.60
N ILE A 82 0.27 -8.62 5.16
CA ILE A 82 0.63 -7.31 5.73
C ILE A 82 1.02 -6.37 4.60
N PRO A 83 0.49 -5.12 4.58
CA PRO A 83 0.87 -4.13 3.58
C PRO A 83 2.38 -3.88 3.55
N ASN A 84 2.94 -3.76 2.34
CA ASN A 84 4.35 -3.55 2.10
C ASN A 84 4.89 -2.26 2.75
N TYR A 85 4.10 -1.19 2.81
CA TYR A 85 4.49 0.05 3.48
C TYR A 85 4.66 -0.15 4.99
N ILE A 86 3.84 -0.99 5.64
CA ILE A 86 4.03 -1.34 7.06
C ILE A 86 5.35 -2.10 7.23
N ARG A 87 5.61 -3.10 6.36
CA ARG A 87 6.84 -3.87 6.41
C ARG A 87 8.10 -3.02 6.26
N LEU A 88 8.06 -2.02 5.36
CA LEU A 88 9.15 -1.08 5.20
C LEU A 88 9.31 -0.15 6.40
N MET A 89 8.22 0.33 7.00
CA MET A 89 8.25 1.17 8.19
C MET A 89 8.79 0.44 9.43
N GLU A 90 8.58 -0.87 9.53
CA GLU A 90 9.10 -1.73 10.59
C GLU A 90 10.59 -2.09 10.40
N THR A 91 11.18 -1.76 9.25
CA THR A 91 12.56 -2.11 8.93
C THR A 91 13.50 -0.97 9.35
N ASP A 92 14.20 -1.12 10.47
CA ASP A 92 15.05 -0.07 11.10
C ASP A 92 16.10 0.54 10.17
N SER A 93 16.56 -0.21 9.19
CA SER A 93 17.60 0.23 8.24
C SER A 93 17.07 1.02 7.04
N VAL A 94 15.76 1.32 7.00
CA VAL A 94 15.07 1.93 5.87
C VAL A 94 14.29 3.15 6.33
N GLU A 95 14.32 4.23 5.56
CA GLU A 95 13.48 5.41 5.78
C GLU A 95 12.43 5.53 4.67
N LEU A 96 11.18 5.22 4.97
CA LEU A 96 10.06 5.43 4.04
C LEU A 96 9.63 6.90 4.08
N LYS A 97 10.00 7.68 3.05
CA LYS A 97 9.76 9.15 2.99
C LYS A 97 8.38 9.51 2.50
N VAL A 98 7.92 8.83 1.47
CA VAL A 98 6.67 9.14 0.79
C VAL A 98 6.06 7.87 0.19
N ILE A 99 4.74 7.80 0.22
CA ILE A 99 3.97 6.76 -0.46
C ILE A 99 3.22 7.43 -1.61
N PHE A 100 3.35 6.89 -2.81
CA PHE A 100 2.55 7.26 -3.97
C PHE A 100 1.47 6.21 -4.19
N SER A 101 0.22 6.64 -4.28
CA SER A 101 -0.90 5.74 -4.60
C SER A 101 -1.41 6.00 -6.02
N PRO A 102 -1.63 4.95 -6.83
CA PRO A 102 -2.24 5.08 -8.14
C PRO A 102 -3.75 5.31 -8.05
N GLU A 103 -4.44 5.16 -9.16
CA GLU A 103 -5.91 5.12 -9.22
C GLU A 103 -6.49 4.16 -8.17
N HIS A 104 -7.66 4.48 -7.63
CA HIS A 104 -8.35 3.83 -6.51
C HIS A 104 -7.67 4.00 -5.14
N GLY A 105 -6.55 4.70 -5.07
CA GLY A 105 -5.89 5.06 -3.81
C GLY A 105 -5.13 3.92 -3.13
N LEU A 106 -4.54 4.23 -1.98
CA LEU A 106 -3.70 3.31 -1.22
C LEU A 106 -4.49 2.09 -0.72
N PHE A 107 -5.74 2.29 -0.33
CA PHE A 107 -6.58 1.24 0.26
C PHE A 107 -7.50 0.54 -0.75
N GLY A 108 -7.55 1.02 -2.01
CA GLY A 108 -8.41 0.46 -3.05
C GLY A 108 -9.92 0.73 -2.85
N GLU A 109 -10.28 1.69 -2.00
CA GLU A 109 -11.67 1.99 -1.64
C GLU A 109 -12.23 3.19 -2.40
N ALA A 110 -11.39 3.95 -3.09
CA ALA A 110 -11.84 5.12 -3.82
C ALA A 110 -12.59 4.71 -5.08
N ALA A 111 -13.78 5.26 -5.27
CA ALA A 111 -14.47 5.21 -6.55
C ALA A 111 -13.64 5.92 -7.63
N ASP A 112 -13.88 5.58 -8.89
CA ASP A 112 -13.23 6.22 -10.03
C ASP A 112 -13.37 7.75 -9.97
N GLY A 113 -12.24 8.47 -10.05
CA GLY A 113 -12.20 9.93 -9.96
C GLY A 113 -12.30 10.54 -8.55
N GLN A 114 -12.44 9.76 -7.50
CA GLN A 114 -12.53 10.27 -6.13
C GLN A 114 -11.15 10.66 -5.58
N LYS A 115 -11.05 11.88 -5.01
CA LYS A 115 -9.87 12.32 -4.26
C LYS A 115 -9.95 11.82 -2.82
N ILE A 116 -8.88 11.16 -2.36
CA ILE A 116 -8.75 10.70 -0.98
C ILE A 116 -7.84 11.68 -0.22
N ASN A 117 -8.26 12.07 0.98
CA ASN A 117 -7.43 12.87 1.90
C ASN A 117 -6.74 11.95 2.91
N TYR A 118 -5.45 11.72 2.73
CA TYR A 118 -4.62 10.90 3.64
C TYR A 118 -4.06 11.66 4.84
N ASN A 119 -4.25 12.99 4.92
CA ASN A 119 -3.65 13.84 5.96
C ASN A 119 -4.17 13.53 7.37
N GLU A 120 -5.25 12.77 7.49
CA GLU A 120 -5.84 12.38 8.78
C GLU A 120 -5.18 11.15 9.41
N ILE A 121 -4.35 10.41 8.63
CA ILE A 121 -3.65 9.21 9.11
C ILE A 121 -2.27 9.62 9.61
N LYS A 122 -2.19 10.07 10.86
CA LYS A 122 -0.97 10.62 11.48
C LYS A 122 0.22 9.65 11.57
N GLU A 123 0.00 8.37 11.36
CA GLU A 123 1.01 7.33 11.52
C GLU A 123 1.69 6.92 10.20
N LEU A 124 1.16 7.35 9.07
CA LEU A 124 1.75 7.07 7.76
C LEU A 124 2.69 8.22 7.34
N PRO A 125 3.73 7.91 6.55
CA PRO A 125 4.45 8.91 5.78
C PRO A 125 3.47 9.69 4.87
N LYS A 126 3.92 10.82 4.32
CA LYS A 126 3.13 11.58 3.35
C LYS A 126 2.62 10.66 2.25
N VAL A 127 1.31 10.59 2.05
CA VAL A 127 0.69 9.85 0.95
C VAL A 127 0.26 10.82 -0.13
N VAL A 128 0.68 10.58 -1.38
CA VAL A 128 0.38 11.42 -2.54
C VAL A 128 -0.30 10.59 -3.61
N SER A 129 -1.45 11.04 -4.10
CA SER A 129 -2.13 10.38 -5.21
C SER A 129 -1.47 10.74 -6.55
N LEU A 130 -1.15 9.71 -7.34
CA LEU A 130 -0.71 9.84 -8.74
C LEU A 130 -1.89 9.66 -9.71
N TYR A 131 -3.08 10.09 -9.30
CA TYR A 131 -4.27 10.05 -10.14
C TYR A 131 -4.96 11.42 -10.21
N GLY A 132 -5.52 11.75 -11.35
CA GLY A 132 -6.18 13.03 -11.59
C GLY A 132 -5.21 14.15 -11.98
N GLY A 133 -5.04 15.14 -11.12
CA GLY A 133 -4.24 16.34 -11.43
C GLY A 133 -2.74 16.13 -11.53
N THR A 134 -2.20 15.13 -10.83
CA THR A 134 -0.78 14.78 -10.87
C THR A 134 -0.65 13.29 -11.15
N ARG A 135 -0.03 12.93 -12.28
CA ARG A 135 0.18 11.54 -12.69
C ARG A 135 1.64 11.10 -12.61
N LYS A 136 2.57 12.05 -12.67
CA LYS A 136 4.01 11.85 -12.60
C LYS A 136 4.54 12.50 -11.32
N PRO A 137 5.37 11.81 -10.51
CA PRO A 137 6.00 12.42 -9.36
C PRO A 137 6.84 13.64 -9.76
N THR A 138 6.73 14.72 -9.00
CA THR A 138 7.53 15.94 -9.21
C THR A 138 8.83 15.89 -8.40
N ALA A 139 9.81 16.72 -8.78
CA ALA A 139 11.06 16.86 -8.04
C ALA A 139 10.85 17.26 -6.56
N GLU A 140 9.83 18.08 -6.30
CA GLU A 140 9.45 18.46 -4.92
C GLU A 140 8.93 17.27 -4.13
N MET A 141 8.09 16.42 -4.74
CA MET A 141 7.53 15.22 -4.10
C MET A 141 8.61 14.18 -3.81
N LEU A 142 9.68 14.13 -4.61
CA LEU A 142 10.81 13.22 -4.48
C LEU A 142 12.00 13.84 -3.73
N SER A 143 11.81 15.01 -3.10
CA SER A 143 12.87 15.68 -2.35
C SER A 143 13.40 14.80 -1.22
N GLY A 144 14.72 14.55 -1.21
CA GLY A 144 15.39 13.72 -0.22
C GLY A 144 15.20 12.20 -0.40
N VAL A 145 14.55 11.76 -1.48
CA VAL A 145 14.45 10.35 -1.88
C VAL A 145 15.68 9.94 -2.68
N ASN A 146 16.19 8.74 -2.45
CA ASN A 146 17.33 8.19 -3.20
C ASN A 146 17.09 6.76 -3.73
N LEU A 147 15.85 6.28 -3.63
CA LEU A 147 15.40 5.02 -4.22
C LEU A 147 13.89 5.05 -4.40
N ILE A 148 13.40 4.62 -5.56
CA ILE A 148 11.98 4.42 -5.81
C ILE A 148 11.69 2.92 -5.89
N ILE A 149 10.69 2.47 -5.15
CA ILE A 149 10.18 1.10 -5.22
C ILE A 149 8.77 1.15 -5.80
N TYR A 150 8.51 0.32 -6.79
CA TYR A 150 7.19 0.12 -7.35
C TYR A 150 6.72 -1.30 -7.03
N ASP A 151 5.67 -1.45 -6.22
CA ASP A 151 5.13 -2.74 -5.79
C ASP A 151 3.60 -2.73 -5.83
N ILE A 152 3.06 -3.06 -6.99
CA ILE A 152 1.63 -3.15 -7.30
C ILE A 152 1.39 -4.40 -8.13
N GLN A 153 0.35 -5.16 -7.80
CA GLN A 153 -0.10 -6.26 -8.63
C GLN A 153 -0.89 -5.72 -9.82
N ASP A 154 -0.31 -5.79 -11.02
CA ASP A 154 -1.00 -5.53 -12.27
C ASP A 154 -1.68 -6.81 -12.77
N ILE A 155 -2.87 -6.69 -13.37
CA ILE A 155 -3.61 -7.84 -13.91
C ILE A 155 -3.30 -8.12 -15.38
N GLY A 156 -2.42 -7.33 -16.01
CA GLY A 156 -2.03 -7.48 -17.40
C GLY A 156 -3.10 -7.06 -18.42
N ALA A 157 -4.10 -6.29 -18.01
CA ALA A 157 -5.15 -5.80 -18.90
C ALA A 157 -4.81 -4.40 -19.41
N ARG A 158 -4.88 -4.20 -20.72
CA ARG A 158 -4.45 -2.97 -21.42
C ARG A 158 -5.13 -1.69 -20.89
N PHE A 159 -6.37 -1.77 -20.44
CA PHE A 159 -7.13 -0.62 -19.93
C PHE A 159 -6.83 -0.26 -18.49
N TYR A 160 -6.03 -1.07 -17.77
CA TYR A 160 -5.54 -0.73 -16.44
C TYR A 160 -4.45 0.34 -16.52
N THR A 161 -4.55 1.34 -15.65
CA THR A 161 -3.67 2.51 -15.66
C THR A 161 -2.33 2.30 -14.95
N TYR A 162 -2.15 1.18 -14.24
CA TYR A 162 -0.97 0.94 -13.41
C TYR A 162 0.33 0.90 -14.22
N ILE A 163 0.32 0.27 -15.40
CA ILE A 163 1.49 0.26 -16.28
C ILE A 163 1.88 1.66 -16.76
N THR A 164 0.90 2.53 -16.98
CA THR A 164 1.15 3.94 -17.32
C THR A 164 1.76 4.68 -16.13
N THR A 165 1.25 4.45 -14.93
CA THR A 165 1.82 5.01 -13.68
C THR A 165 3.26 4.57 -13.52
N LEU A 166 3.58 3.28 -13.74
CA LEU A 166 4.96 2.76 -13.70
C LEU A 166 5.85 3.53 -14.69
N GLY A 167 5.43 3.70 -15.94
CA GLY A 167 6.20 4.42 -16.96
C GLY A 167 6.51 5.86 -16.53
N LEU A 168 5.51 6.59 -16.00
CA LEU A 168 5.68 7.96 -15.53
C LEU A 168 6.59 8.06 -14.29
N VAL A 169 6.55 7.07 -13.40
CA VAL A 169 7.44 6.97 -12.24
C VAL A 169 8.88 6.72 -12.69
N MET A 170 9.09 5.80 -13.63
CA MET A 170 10.41 5.53 -14.20
C MET A 170 10.99 6.76 -14.90
N GLU A 171 10.17 7.51 -15.64
CA GLU A 171 10.57 8.76 -16.28
C GLU A 171 11.01 9.79 -15.23
N ALA A 172 10.23 9.99 -14.16
CA ALA A 172 10.59 10.90 -13.06
C ALA A 172 11.92 10.47 -12.39
N GLY A 173 12.11 9.17 -12.13
CA GLY A 173 13.35 8.61 -11.59
C GLY A 173 14.54 8.90 -12.49
N ALA A 174 14.38 8.67 -13.81
CA ALA A 174 15.45 8.94 -14.79
C ALA A 174 15.83 10.42 -14.85
N GLU A 175 14.84 11.33 -14.88
CA GLU A 175 15.08 12.78 -14.90
C GLU A 175 15.83 13.29 -13.67
N LEU A 176 15.59 12.68 -12.51
CA LEU A 176 16.16 13.08 -11.24
C LEU A 176 17.37 12.21 -10.81
N ASN A 177 17.80 11.26 -11.64
CA ASN A 177 18.86 10.29 -11.35
C ASN A 177 18.59 9.49 -10.05
N ILE A 178 17.34 9.14 -9.80
CA ILE A 178 16.91 8.30 -8.68
C ILE A 178 16.61 6.89 -9.23
N PRO A 179 17.34 5.84 -8.79
CA PRO A 179 17.09 4.47 -9.20
C PRO A 179 15.76 3.92 -8.65
#